data_8e89fae651ca865f5e32579237b662c1
#
_entry.id   8e89fae651ca865f5e32579237b662c1
#
_cell.length_a   1.000
_cell.length_b   1.000
_cell.length_c   1.000
_cell.angle_alpha   90.00
_cell.angle_beta   90.00
_cell.angle_gamma   90.00
#
_symmetry.space_group_name_H-M   'P 1'
#
loop_
_entity.id
_entity.type
_entity.pdbx_description
1 polymer ?
#
loop_
_entity_poly.entity_id
_entity_poly.type
_entity_poly.pdbx_seq_one_letter_code
_entity_poly.pdbx_strand_id
1 'polypeptide(L)'
;QQGIDAEFKGWNTGECKHILLAPSSQTVCGYVHNLSQEDWIKQATEEIKCYTDRTVIMRNKPRPNNEWWGTDIKDELKDCYALVTNMSLSAVDAVLNKVPVVTHQNNVCYNVSGRLEGINERRMPAREDMTVWLRSVANNQFTLQEIEDGVAYEVLNA
;
A
#
# COMPACT_ATOMS: atom_id res chain seq x y z
N GLN A 1 14.74 -16.90 15.33
CA GLN A 1 13.39 -16.72 14.75
C GLN A 1 13.08 -17.91 13.84
N GLN A 2 12.01 -18.65 14.11
CA GLN A 2 11.43 -19.51 13.08
C GLN A 2 10.82 -18.58 12.05
N GLY A 3 11.31 -18.62 10.81
CA GLY A 3 10.80 -17.77 9.73
C GLY A 3 9.29 -17.91 9.58
N ILE A 4 8.62 -16.77 9.39
CA ILE A 4 7.17 -16.76 9.18
C ILE A 4 6.89 -17.39 7.80
N ASP A 5 6.20 -18.52 7.79
CA ASP A 5 5.79 -19.20 6.56
C ASP A 5 4.47 -18.60 6.05
N ALA A 6 4.60 -17.40 5.45
CA ALA A 6 3.48 -16.72 4.82
C ALA A 6 3.39 -17.08 3.33
N GLU A 7 2.16 -17.30 2.84
CA GLU A 7 1.88 -17.62 1.45
C GLU A 7 0.87 -16.65 0.85
N PHE A 8 1.18 -16.10 -0.33
CA PHE A 8 0.25 -15.25 -1.05
C PHE A 8 -0.84 -16.08 -1.74
N LYS A 9 -2.10 -15.75 -1.47
CA LYS A 9 -3.26 -16.55 -1.93
C LYS A 9 -3.80 -16.14 -3.32
N GLY A 10 -3.06 -15.32 -4.06
CA GLY A 10 -3.45 -14.85 -5.40
C GLY A 10 -4.17 -13.50 -5.41
N TRP A 11 -4.33 -12.92 -6.59
CA TRP A 11 -4.98 -11.64 -6.82
C TRP A 11 -6.49 -11.76 -7.00
N ASN A 12 -7.20 -10.68 -6.68
CA ASN A 12 -8.61 -10.56 -7.01
C ASN A 12 -8.76 -10.18 -8.51
N THR A 13 -9.36 -11.08 -9.28
CA THR A 13 -9.62 -10.91 -10.72
C THR A 13 -11.09 -10.58 -11.04
N GLY A 14 -11.93 -10.40 -10.02
CA GLY A 14 -13.34 -10.06 -10.18
C GLY A 14 -13.58 -8.68 -10.78
N GLU A 15 -14.84 -8.33 -11.00
CA GLU A 15 -15.24 -6.98 -11.41
C GLU A 15 -14.82 -5.97 -10.34
N CYS A 16 -13.94 -5.06 -10.74
CA CYS A 16 -13.41 -4.01 -9.90
C CYS A 16 -13.80 -2.66 -10.48
N LYS A 17 -14.31 -1.76 -9.64
CA LYS A 17 -15.03 -0.57 -10.11
C LYS A 17 -14.24 0.73 -9.96
N HIS A 18 -13.42 0.84 -8.92
CA HIS A 18 -12.82 2.12 -8.55
C HIS A 18 -11.33 2.03 -8.24
N ILE A 19 -10.67 3.15 -8.33
CA ILE A 19 -9.31 3.36 -7.81
C ILE A 19 -9.44 3.92 -6.40
N LEU A 20 -8.77 3.32 -5.44
CA LEU A 20 -8.68 3.86 -4.07
C LEU A 20 -7.42 4.71 -3.96
N LEU A 21 -7.56 6.02 -3.78
CA LEU A 21 -6.46 6.95 -3.53
C LEU A 21 -6.26 7.11 -2.02
N ALA A 22 -5.13 6.64 -1.51
CA ALA A 22 -4.80 6.65 -0.09
C ALA A 22 -3.57 7.52 0.18
N PRO A 23 -3.74 8.84 0.45
CA PRO A 23 -2.62 9.74 0.69
C PRO A 23 -1.89 9.40 1.99
N SER A 24 -0.59 9.65 2.02
CA SER A 24 0.17 9.70 3.27
C SER A 24 -0.17 10.96 4.07
N SER A 25 0.35 11.07 5.30
CA SER A 25 0.15 12.26 6.12
C SER A 25 0.72 13.52 5.47
N GLN A 26 0.24 14.69 5.91
CA GLN A 26 0.76 16.01 5.52
C GLN A 26 2.29 16.07 5.65
N THR A 27 2.84 15.58 6.76
CA THR A 27 4.29 15.55 7.01
C THR A 27 5.05 14.76 5.96
N VAL A 28 4.55 13.57 5.60
CA VAL A 28 5.18 12.71 4.60
C VAL A 28 5.08 13.32 3.20
N CYS A 29 3.94 13.91 2.83
CA CYS A 29 3.78 14.61 1.55
C CYS A 29 4.76 15.79 1.45
N GLY A 30 4.91 16.58 2.51
CA GLY A 30 5.87 17.68 2.57
C GLY A 30 7.31 17.21 2.44
N TYR A 31 7.67 16.16 3.16
CA TYR A 31 9.05 15.66 3.17
C TYR A 31 9.46 14.96 1.87
N VAL A 32 8.58 14.12 1.30
CA VAL A 32 8.90 13.30 0.12
C VAL A 32 8.70 14.06 -1.18
N HIS A 33 7.66 14.88 -1.28
CA HIS A 33 7.25 15.53 -2.53
C HIS A 33 7.39 17.07 -2.50
N ASN A 34 7.69 17.65 -1.34
CA ASN A 34 7.64 19.10 -1.13
C ASN A 34 6.28 19.72 -1.49
N LEU A 35 5.21 18.99 -1.20
CA LEU A 35 3.82 19.36 -1.48
C LEU A 35 2.99 19.31 -0.20
N SER A 36 1.90 20.09 -0.15
CA SER A 36 0.85 19.83 0.82
C SER A 36 0.16 18.49 0.51
N GLN A 37 -0.50 17.88 1.49
CA GLN A 37 -1.30 16.68 1.26
C GLN A 37 -2.40 16.95 0.23
N GLU A 38 -3.04 18.11 0.31
CA GLU A 38 -4.10 18.53 -0.60
C GLU A 38 -3.60 18.67 -2.05
N ASP A 39 -2.45 19.33 -2.24
CA ASP A 39 -1.83 19.46 -3.57
C ASP A 39 -1.41 18.12 -4.14
N TRP A 40 -0.86 17.23 -3.29
CA TRP A 40 -0.53 15.87 -3.71
C TRP A 40 -1.77 15.10 -4.15
N ILE A 41 -2.89 15.17 -3.39
CA ILE A 41 -4.16 14.51 -3.74
C ILE A 41 -4.67 15.03 -5.09
N LYS A 42 -4.64 16.34 -5.29
CA LYS A 42 -5.08 16.96 -6.54
C LYS A 42 -4.25 16.48 -7.72
N GLN A 43 -2.92 16.58 -7.60
CA GLN A 43 -2.00 16.14 -8.63
C GLN A 43 -2.14 14.64 -8.95
N ALA A 44 -2.19 13.78 -7.94
CA ALA A 44 -2.35 12.35 -8.12
C ALA A 44 -3.71 12.01 -8.78
N THR A 45 -4.78 12.71 -8.41
CA THR A 45 -6.10 12.51 -9.01
C THR A 45 -6.11 12.90 -10.50
N GLU A 46 -5.50 14.04 -10.83
CA GLU A 46 -5.38 14.50 -12.22
C GLU A 46 -4.53 13.52 -13.05
N GLU A 47 -3.43 13.05 -12.50
CA GLU A 47 -2.54 12.09 -13.15
C GLU A 47 -3.23 10.73 -13.37
N ILE A 48 -3.94 10.20 -12.38
CA ILE A 48 -4.73 8.97 -12.54
C ILE A 48 -5.72 9.09 -13.71
N LYS A 49 -6.42 10.22 -13.79
CA LYS A 49 -7.41 10.47 -14.85
C LYS A 49 -6.81 10.57 -16.25
N CYS A 50 -5.50 10.79 -16.39
CA CYS A 50 -4.84 10.72 -17.69
C CYS A 50 -4.76 9.29 -18.24
N TYR A 51 -4.84 8.27 -17.37
CA TYR A 51 -4.64 6.88 -17.75
C TYR A 51 -5.88 6.00 -17.62
N THR A 52 -6.89 6.42 -16.85
CA THR A 52 -8.10 5.61 -16.65
C THR A 52 -9.32 6.48 -16.36
N ASP A 53 -10.47 6.04 -16.88
CA ASP A 53 -11.80 6.67 -16.64
C ASP A 53 -12.47 6.16 -15.35
N ARG A 54 -11.81 5.28 -14.59
CA ARG A 54 -12.39 4.73 -13.37
C ARG A 54 -12.60 5.81 -12.32
N THR A 55 -13.67 5.67 -11.54
CA THR A 55 -13.94 6.55 -10.39
C THR A 55 -12.77 6.47 -9.40
N VAL A 56 -12.27 7.62 -8.99
CA VAL A 56 -11.27 7.73 -7.91
C VAL A 56 -11.99 8.02 -6.61
N ILE A 57 -11.83 7.14 -5.64
CA ILE A 57 -12.36 7.31 -4.28
C ILE A 57 -11.18 7.63 -3.38
N MET A 58 -11.27 8.72 -2.63
CA MET A 58 -10.23 9.13 -1.70
C MET A 58 -10.47 8.52 -0.31
N ARG A 59 -9.44 7.91 0.26
CA ARG A 59 -9.43 7.42 1.63
C ARG A 59 -8.63 8.36 2.53
N ASN A 60 -9.28 8.89 3.55
CA ASN A 60 -8.60 9.55 4.66
C ASN A 60 -8.36 8.53 5.79
N LYS A 61 -7.11 8.43 6.25
CA LYS A 61 -6.78 7.58 7.39
C LYS A 61 -7.51 8.09 8.63
N PRO A 62 -8.32 7.26 9.32
CA PRO A 62 -8.94 7.63 10.58
C PRO A 62 -7.89 8.04 11.60
N ARG A 63 -8.14 9.12 12.34
CA ARG A 63 -7.26 9.57 13.43
C ARG A 63 -7.98 9.35 14.77
N PRO A 64 -7.27 8.94 15.84
CA PRO A 64 -7.86 8.59 17.13
C PRO A 64 -8.71 9.69 17.78
N ASN A 65 -8.50 10.96 17.41
CA ASN A 65 -9.17 12.12 18.01
C ASN A 65 -10.31 12.69 17.15
N ASN A 66 -10.65 12.06 16.03
CA ASN A 66 -11.82 12.44 15.24
C ASN A 66 -12.98 11.51 15.58
N GLU A 67 -14.16 12.06 15.88
CA GLU A 67 -15.40 11.31 16.10
C GLU A 67 -15.81 10.49 14.86
N TRP A 68 -15.21 10.75 13.71
CA TRP A 68 -15.40 10.01 12.50
C TRP A 68 -14.40 8.85 12.40
N TRP A 69 -14.79 7.70 12.89
CA TRP A 69 -14.11 6.44 12.60
C TRP A 69 -14.49 6.03 11.17
N GLY A 70 -13.58 6.23 10.23
CA GLY A 70 -13.77 5.76 8.85
C GLY A 70 -14.03 4.25 8.80
N THR A 71 -14.56 3.80 7.67
CA THR A 71 -14.75 2.39 7.37
C THR A 71 -13.44 1.61 7.47
N ASP A 72 -13.52 0.32 7.80
CA ASP A 72 -12.36 -0.57 7.71
C ASP A 72 -11.83 -0.53 6.27
N ILE A 73 -10.52 -0.43 6.12
CA ILE A 73 -9.88 -0.45 4.80
C ILE A 73 -10.30 -1.66 3.98
N LYS A 74 -10.56 -2.80 4.64
CA LYS A 74 -11.03 -4.02 3.99
C LYS A 74 -12.37 -3.83 3.26
N ASP A 75 -13.25 -2.99 3.79
CA ASP A 75 -14.53 -2.70 3.15
C ASP A 75 -14.35 -1.81 1.92
N GLU A 76 -13.44 -0.86 1.97
CA GLU A 76 -13.12 0.01 0.84
C GLU A 76 -12.32 -0.72 -0.26
N LEU A 77 -11.59 -1.78 0.10
CA LEU A 77 -10.86 -2.63 -0.84
C LEU A 77 -11.76 -3.65 -1.56
N LYS A 78 -13.01 -3.84 -1.10
CA LYS A 78 -14.00 -4.58 -1.89
C LYS A 78 -14.25 -3.85 -3.20
N ASP A 79 -14.31 -4.55 -4.30
CA ASP A 79 -14.49 -3.99 -5.65
C ASP A 79 -13.43 -2.94 -6.06
N CYS A 80 -12.33 -2.82 -5.31
CA CYS A 80 -11.23 -1.94 -5.64
C CYS A 80 -10.40 -2.52 -6.79
N TYR A 81 -10.19 -1.72 -7.83
CA TYR A 81 -9.40 -2.09 -9.00
C TYR A 81 -7.89 -2.02 -8.72
N ALA A 82 -7.46 -0.94 -8.13
CA ALA A 82 -6.10 -0.72 -7.65
C ALA A 82 -6.08 0.34 -6.54
N LEU A 83 -5.14 0.22 -5.61
CA LEU A 83 -4.86 1.26 -4.63
C LEU A 83 -3.66 2.08 -5.08
N VAL A 84 -3.81 3.40 -5.11
CA VAL A 84 -2.74 4.35 -5.41
C VAL A 84 -2.35 5.09 -4.14
N THR A 85 -1.08 5.09 -3.81
CA THR A 85 -0.56 5.80 -2.65
C THR A 85 0.90 6.21 -2.86
N ASN A 86 1.39 7.16 -2.09
CA ASN A 86 2.83 7.42 -2.01
C ASN A 86 3.51 6.48 -1.00
N MET A 87 3.49 6.80 0.29
CA MET A 87 4.24 6.08 1.34
C MET A 87 3.34 5.38 2.37
N SER A 88 2.01 5.37 2.17
CA SER A 88 1.10 4.78 3.16
C SER A 88 1.23 3.26 3.22
N LEU A 89 1.21 2.71 4.43
CA LEU A 89 1.15 1.27 4.68
C LEU A 89 -0.19 0.64 4.25
N SER A 90 -1.19 1.44 3.88
CA SER A 90 -2.41 0.94 3.23
C SER A 90 -2.13 0.14 1.94
N ALA A 91 -0.95 0.34 1.32
CA ALA A 91 -0.48 -0.51 0.24
C ALA A 91 -0.29 -1.98 0.67
N VAL A 92 0.24 -2.21 1.88
CA VAL A 92 0.38 -3.57 2.43
C VAL A 92 -1.01 -4.18 2.66
N ASP A 93 -1.93 -3.41 3.25
CA ASP A 93 -3.32 -3.86 3.45
C ASP A 93 -3.98 -4.23 2.11
N ALA A 94 -3.77 -3.42 1.06
CA ALA A 94 -4.29 -3.71 -0.27
C ALA A 94 -3.74 -5.02 -0.84
N VAL A 95 -2.43 -5.23 -0.80
CA VAL A 95 -1.79 -6.46 -1.27
C VAL A 95 -2.30 -7.68 -0.49
N LEU A 96 -2.42 -7.59 0.83
CA LEU A 96 -2.97 -8.66 1.67
C LEU A 96 -4.44 -8.96 1.35
N ASN A 97 -5.20 -7.96 0.89
CA ASN A 97 -6.57 -8.10 0.40
C ASN A 97 -6.64 -8.38 -1.11
N LYS A 98 -5.52 -8.76 -1.75
CA LYS A 98 -5.43 -9.19 -3.15
C LYS A 98 -5.71 -8.07 -4.16
N VAL A 99 -5.50 -6.81 -3.77
CA VAL A 99 -5.68 -5.63 -4.60
C VAL A 99 -4.31 -5.13 -5.08
N PRO A 100 -4.09 -4.99 -6.41
CA PRO A 100 -2.86 -4.41 -6.95
C PRO A 100 -2.65 -2.98 -6.49
N VAL A 101 -1.39 -2.58 -6.41
CA VAL A 101 -1.00 -1.26 -5.90
C VAL A 101 -0.12 -0.49 -6.88
N VAL A 102 -0.21 0.84 -6.80
CA VAL A 102 0.73 1.78 -7.42
C VAL A 102 1.29 2.66 -6.31
N THR A 103 2.61 2.65 -6.14
CA THR A 103 3.26 3.29 -4.99
C THR A 103 4.49 4.09 -5.39
N HIS A 104 4.91 5.00 -4.52
CA HIS A 104 6.21 5.66 -4.63
C HIS A 104 7.37 4.67 -4.41
N GLN A 105 8.53 4.95 -5.02
CA GLN A 105 9.73 4.09 -4.99
C GLN A 105 10.24 3.75 -3.57
N ASN A 106 9.96 4.57 -2.57
CA ASN A 106 10.36 4.34 -1.19
C ASN A 106 9.31 3.57 -0.37
N ASN A 107 8.21 3.14 -0.98
CA ASN A 107 7.21 2.32 -0.29
C ASN A 107 7.66 0.85 -0.25
N VAL A 108 7.36 0.17 0.84
CA VAL A 108 7.68 -1.26 1.04
C VAL A 108 7.07 -2.17 -0.05
N CYS A 109 5.98 -1.74 -0.67
CA CYS A 109 5.31 -2.45 -1.77
C CYS A 109 5.89 -2.13 -3.16
N TYR A 110 6.89 -1.25 -3.27
CA TYR A 110 7.35 -0.77 -4.59
C TYR A 110 7.77 -1.91 -5.54
N ASN A 111 8.47 -2.92 -5.04
CA ASN A 111 8.94 -4.05 -5.85
C ASN A 111 7.81 -4.89 -6.45
N VAL A 112 6.62 -4.87 -5.84
CA VAL A 112 5.41 -5.56 -6.31
C VAL A 112 4.37 -4.61 -6.89
N SER A 113 4.66 -3.31 -6.89
CA SER A 113 3.82 -2.23 -7.38
C SER A 113 3.81 -2.16 -8.92
N GLY A 114 2.67 -1.77 -9.48
CA GLY A 114 2.58 -1.29 -10.85
C GLY A 114 3.08 0.13 -10.99
N ARG A 115 3.07 0.61 -12.24
CA ARG A 115 3.24 2.02 -12.59
C ARG A 115 1.89 2.63 -12.95
N LEU A 116 1.76 3.93 -12.77
CA LEU A 116 0.49 4.61 -13.02
C LEU A 116 0.12 4.59 -14.50
N GLU A 117 1.10 4.71 -15.39
CA GLU A 117 0.90 4.62 -16.85
C GLU A 117 0.33 3.26 -17.29
N GLY A 118 0.64 2.21 -16.55
CA GLY A 118 0.14 0.84 -16.79
C GLY A 118 -1.00 0.44 -15.85
N ILE A 119 -1.75 1.40 -15.31
CA ILE A 119 -2.79 1.10 -14.30
C ILE A 119 -3.91 0.20 -14.87
N ASN A 120 -4.19 0.30 -16.17
CA ASN A 120 -5.22 -0.50 -16.82
C ASN A 120 -4.81 -1.96 -17.05
N GLU A 121 -3.51 -2.26 -17.12
CA GLU A 121 -2.98 -3.62 -17.21
C GLU A 121 -2.91 -4.31 -15.84
N ARG A 122 -3.04 -3.57 -14.73
CA ARG A 122 -2.98 -4.08 -13.35
C ARG A 122 -1.80 -5.02 -13.14
N ARG A 123 -0.62 -4.49 -12.86
CA ARG A 123 0.51 -5.36 -12.54
C ARG A 123 0.15 -6.30 -11.39
N MET A 124 0.11 -7.58 -11.68
CA MET A 124 -0.16 -8.67 -10.75
C MET A 124 1.01 -9.66 -10.80
N PRO A 125 2.10 -9.42 -10.06
CA PRO A 125 3.24 -10.34 -10.03
C PRO A 125 2.81 -11.77 -9.72
N ALA A 126 3.63 -12.75 -10.16
CA ALA A 126 3.37 -14.16 -9.95
C ALA A 126 3.25 -14.49 -8.46
N ARG A 127 2.49 -15.55 -8.13
CA ARG A 127 2.25 -15.98 -6.75
C ARG A 127 3.54 -16.27 -5.99
N GLU A 128 4.50 -16.84 -6.67
CA GLU A 128 5.82 -17.19 -6.13
C GLU A 128 6.58 -15.92 -5.71
N ASP A 129 6.63 -14.90 -6.58
CA ASP A 129 7.28 -13.62 -6.31
C ASP A 129 6.60 -12.89 -5.14
N MET A 130 5.26 -12.91 -5.11
CA MET A 130 4.47 -12.33 -4.04
C MET A 130 4.68 -13.05 -2.70
N THR A 131 4.86 -14.36 -2.73
CA THR A 131 5.15 -15.16 -1.53
C THR A 131 6.53 -14.81 -0.98
N VAL A 132 7.53 -14.67 -1.84
CA VAL A 132 8.89 -14.23 -1.45
C VAL A 132 8.83 -12.83 -0.83
N TRP A 133 8.15 -11.88 -1.48
CA TRP A 133 7.99 -10.53 -0.95
C TRP A 133 7.28 -10.53 0.41
N LEU A 134 6.19 -11.27 0.55
CA LEU A 134 5.41 -11.34 1.79
C LEU A 134 6.24 -11.91 2.95
N ARG A 135 7.01 -12.97 2.71
CA ARG A 135 7.94 -13.53 3.69
C ARG A 135 9.02 -12.55 4.09
N SER A 136 9.57 -11.82 3.12
CA SER A 136 10.55 -10.77 3.39
C SER A 136 9.97 -9.68 4.30
N VAL A 137 8.76 -9.17 3.99
CA VAL A 137 8.10 -8.17 4.83
C VAL A 137 7.83 -8.71 6.24
N ALA A 138 7.29 -9.94 6.35
CA ALA A 138 6.96 -10.54 7.63
C ALA A 138 8.21 -10.80 8.51
N ASN A 139 9.30 -11.26 7.90
CA ASN A 139 10.55 -11.57 8.63
C ASN A 139 11.36 -10.32 9.02
N ASN A 140 11.06 -9.17 8.43
CA ASN A 140 11.67 -7.88 8.80
C ASN A 140 10.79 -7.03 9.72
N GLN A 141 9.75 -7.61 10.32
CA GLN A 141 8.96 -6.99 11.37
C GLN A 141 9.39 -7.51 12.74
N PHE A 142 9.57 -6.59 13.67
CA PHE A 142 10.00 -6.91 15.03
C PHE A 142 8.98 -6.37 16.02
N THR A 143 8.71 -7.14 17.06
CA THR A 143 7.95 -6.67 18.22
C THR A 143 8.80 -5.70 19.04
N LEU A 144 8.16 -4.89 19.89
CA LEU A 144 8.89 -3.99 20.79
C LEU A 144 9.86 -4.77 21.69
N GLN A 145 9.46 -5.96 22.15
CA GLN A 145 10.31 -6.81 22.98
C GLN A 145 11.57 -7.29 22.21
N GLU A 146 11.42 -7.72 20.96
CA GLU A 146 12.57 -8.12 20.13
C GLU A 146 13.51 -6.95 19.82
N ILE A 147 12.99 -5.73 19.75
CA ILE A 147 13.80 -4.51 19.61
C ILE A 147 14.56 -4.22 20.90
N GLU A 148 13.91 -4.30 22.05
CA GLU A 148 14.50 -4.09 23.37
C GLU A 148 15.56 -5.15 23.69
N ASP A 149 15.35 -6.40 23.27
CA ASP A 149 16.28 -7.51 23.47
C ASP A 149 17.46 -7.51 22.46
N GLY A 150 17.49 -6.56 21.52
CA GLY A 150 18.55 -6.41 20.55
C GLY A 150 18.46 -7.36 19.34
N VAL A 151 17.44 -8.21 19.27
CA VAL A 151 17.21 -9.18 18.16
C VAL A 151 17.14 -8.48 16.81
N ALA A 152 16.42 -7.36 16.75
CA ALA A 152 16.30 -6.57 15.52
C ALA A 152 17.67 -6.07 15.03
N TYR A 153 18.53 -5.63 15.94
CA TYR A 153 19.88 -5.17 15.62
C TYR A 153 20.74 -6.31 15.06
N GLU A 154 20.72 -7.48 15.66
CA GLU A 154 21.49 -8.65 15.20
C GLU A 154 21.06 -9.10 13.81
N VAL A 155 19.73 -9.18 13.55
CA VAL A 155 19.17 -9.60 12.26
C VAL A 155 19.50 -8.60 11.13
N LEU A 156 19.43 -7.29 11.41
CA LEU A 156 19.67 -6.25 10.40
C LEU A 156 21.16 -6.04 10.09
N ASN A 157 22.06 -6.53 10.93
CA ASN A 157 23.51 -6.39 10.74
C ASN A 157 24.22 -7.72 10.43
N ALA A 158 23.48 -8.79 10.27
CA ALA A 158 23.97 -10.09 9.83
C ALA A 158 24.06 -10.16 8.30
#